data_1ad10e81da4ab8becb14f3bcab3c907a
#
_entry.id   1ad10e81da4ab8becb14f3bcab3c907a
#
_cell.length_a   1.000
_cell.length_b   1.000
_cell.length_c   1.000
_cell.angle_alpha   90.00
_cell.angle_beta   90.00
_cell.angle_gamma   90.00
#
_symmetry.space_group_name_H-M   'P 1'
#
loop_
_entity.id
_entity.type
_entity.pdbx_description
1 polymer ?
#
loop_
_entity_poly.entity_id
_entity_poly.type
_entity_poly.pdbx_seq_one_letter_code
_entity_poly.pdbx_strand_id
1 'polypeptide(L)'
;MTTRPPITLSIAGTDPSGGAGIHADLKTFTARKTMGTTVITALVAQNTHGVSRVYPIDVDFVADQFESVLGDLPVDATKSGMLGSRDLVELVVDRAAEGRLGFYTVDPVMIATSGHRLLETDAVDAVRTHLLPVADLITPNLPEAALLISDDEPEAQTTEAMRDQARRLLERGPGAVLLKGGHGSDDEVIDILATADGQVREFTHPRVTTMNTHGTGCTLSAAITAEVAVLGHEHTEIGSDILGEAVGNALDYLARALTSAADWQLSLNPEGAHGPVDHQVDIVSGRPA
;
A
#
# COMPACT_ATOMS: atom_id res chain seq x y z
N MET A 1 -27.53 11.25 0.40
CA MET A 1 -26.83 9.97 0.13
C MET A 1 -26.32 10.06 -1.29
N THR A 2 -25.03 9.91 -1.51
CA THR A 2 -24.43 9.90 -2.85
C THR A 2 -24.88 8.65 -3.59
N THR A 3 -25.29 8.78 -4.85
CA THR A 3 -25.72 7.63 -5.69
C THR A 3 -24.54 6.93 -6.37
N ARG A 4 -23.30 7.36 -6.07
CA ARG A 4 -22.07 6.81 -6.65
C ARG A 4 -21.36 5.84 -5.69
N PRO A 5 -20.61 4.86 -6.20
CA PRO A 5 -19.71 4.09 -5.35
C PRO A 5 -18.57 4.98 -4.80
N PRO A 6 -17.89 4.60 -3.70
CA PRO A 6 -16.65 5.21 -3.30
C PRO A 6 -15.61 5.12 -4.42
N ILE A 7 -14.85 6.20 -4.65
CA ILE A 7 -13.83 6.30 -5.70
C ILE A 7 -12.45 6.30 -5.04
N THR A 8 -11.61 5.36 -5.45
CA THR A 8 -10.24 5.21 -4.95
C THR A 8 -9.24 5.48 -6.07
N LEU A 9 -8.11 6.10 -5.72
CA LEU A 9 -7.01 6.39 -6.63
C LEU A 9 -5.76 5.61 -6.22
N SER A 10 -5.13 4.92 -7.17
CA SER A 10 -3.79 4.35 -7.02
C SER A 10 -2.76 5.16 -7.81
N ILE A 11 -1.68 5.59 -7.15
CA ILE A 11 -0.53 6.27 -7.74
C ILE A 11 0.65 5.31 -7.63
N ALA A 12 0.96 4.56 -8.69
CA ALA A 12 2.01 3.54 -8.64
C ALA A 12 2.48 3.12 -10.04
N GLY A 13 3.53 2.33 -10.09
CA GLY A 13 3.97 1.66 -11.30
C GLY A 13 3.09 0.46 -11.67
N THR A 14 3.27 -0.02 -12.91
CA THR A 14 2.59 -1.23 -13.40
C THR A 14 3.29 -2.51 -12.93
N ASP A 15 2.57 -3.62 -12.90
CA ASP A 15 3.11 -4.97 -12.83
C ASP A 15 2.36 -5.87 -13.84
N PRO A 16 2.95 -6.17 -15.00
CA PRO A 16 2.27 -6.97 -16.03
C PRO A 16 1.97 -8.42 -15.60
N SER A 17 2.62 -8.93 -14.53
CA SER A 17 2.23 -10.22 -13.93
C SER A 17 0.92 -10.13 -13.12
N GLY A 18 0.49 -8.92 -12.82
CA GLY A 18 -0.80 -8.64 -12.17
C GLY A 18 -0.79 -8.83 -10.66
N GLY A 19 0.39 -9.03 -10.03
CA GLY A 19 0.52 -9.33 -8.61
C GLY A 19 0.74 -8.13 -7.71
N ALA A 20 1.26 -7.01 -8.25
CA ALA A 20 1.61 -5.81 -7.50
C ALA A 20 1.23 -4.53 -8.27
N GLY A 21 1.62 -3.37 -7.74
CA GLY A 21 1.39 -2.07 -8.34
C GLY A 21 -0.09 -1.80 -8.63
N ILE A 22 -0.35 -0.93 -9.62
CA ILE A 22 -1.73 -0.58 -10.00
C ILE A 22 -2.61 -1.78 -10.33
N HIS A 23 -2.02 -2.90 -10.82
CA HIS A 23 -2.81 -4.08 -11.17
C HIS A 23 -3.33 -4.83 -9.94
N ALA A 24 -2.55 -4.93 -8.88
CA ALA A 24 -3.00 -5.44 -7.59
C ALA A 24 -4.01 -4.47 -6.96
N ASP A 25 -3.70 -3.16 -7.01
CA ASP A 25 -4.52 -2.11 -6.41
C ASP A 25 -5.94 -2.10 -7.02
N LEU A 26 -6.06 -2.09 -8.36
CA LEU A 26 -7.37 -2.12 -9.04
C LEU A 26 -8.18 -3.39 -8.75
N LYS A 27 -7.53 -4.56 -8.70
CA LYS A 27 -8.19 -5.81 -8.32
C LYS A 27 -8.72 -5.75 -6.88
N THR A 28 -7.89 -5.22 -5.97
CA THR A 28 -8.23 -5.06 -4.56
C THR A 28 -9.37 -4.05 -4.39
N PHE A 29 -9.31 -2.89 -5.05
CA PHE A 29 -10.38 -1.90 -5.06
C PHE A 29 -11.72 -2.51 -5.52
N THR A 30 -11.67 -3.30 -6.61
CA THR A 30 -12.86 -4.00 -7.10
C THR A 30 -13.38 -5.02 -6.09
N ALA A 31 -12.50 -5.83 -5.48
CA ALA A 31 -12.87 -6.81 -4.46
C ALA A 31 -13.47 -6.14 -3.21
N ARG A 32 -12.99 -4.93 -2.85
CA ARG A 32 -13.49 -4.11 -1.73
C ARG A 32 -14.57 -3.11 -2.11
N LYS A 33 -15.21 -3.27 -3.30
CA LYS A 33 -16.41 -2.55 -3.76
C LYS A 33 -16.21 -1.04 -3.97
N THR A 34 -15.02 -0.60 -4.32
CA THR A 34 -14.75 0.77 -4.74
C THR A 34 -14.51 0.86 -6.25
N MET A 35 -14.75 2.03 -6.83
CA MET A 35 -14.37 2.34 -8.20
C MET A 35 -12.90 2.77 -8.20
N GLY A 36 -12.01 1.87 -8.69
CA GLY A 36 -10.58 2.16 -8.77
C GLY A 36 -10.21 3.00 -9.97
N THR A 37 -9.38 4.02 -9.73
CA THR A 37 -8.75 4.88 -10.75
C THR A 37 -7.23 4.84 -10.57
N THR A 38 -6.46 5.30 -11.57
CA THR A 38 -4.99 5.21 -11.51
C THR A 38 -4.30 6.44 -12.08
N VAL A 39 -3.15 6.75 -11.47
CA VAL A 39 -2.08 7.57 -12.03
C VAL A 39 -0.83 6.71 -12.11
N ILE A 40 -0.31 6.48 -13.30
CA ILE A 40 0.80 5.54 -13.54
C ILE A 40 2.12 6.30 -13.50
N THR A 41 3.03 5.88 -12.61
CA THR A 41 4.36 6.50 -12.42
C THR A 41 5.45 5.86 -13.27
N ALA A 42 5.33 4.58 -13.57
CA ALA A 42 6.29 3.84 -14.40
C ALA A 42 5.64 2.63 -15.07
N LEU A 43 6.11 2.27 -16.27
CA LEU A 43 5.83 0.98 -16.88
C LEU A 43 6.96 0.00 -16.50
N VAL A 44 6.58 -1.16 -16.01
CA VAL A 44 7.54 -2.15 -15.52
C VAL A 44 7.42 -3.45 -16.31
N ALA A 45 8.52 -4.00 -16.74
CA ALA A 45 8.60 -5.36 -17.25
C ALA A 45 8.99 -6.28 -16.07
N GLN A 46 8.04 -7.08 -15.62
CA GLN A 46 8.14 -7.91 -14.41
C GLN A 46 7.36 -9.21 -14.59
N ASN A 47 7.82 -10.25 -13.90
CA ASN A 47 7.13 -11.53 -13.78
C ASN A 47 7.33 -12.10 -12.37
N THR A 48 6.96 -13.37 -12.14
CA THR A 48 7.08 -14.05 -10.84
C THR A 48 8.53 -14.21 -10.34
N HIS A 49 9.54 -13.97 -11.18
CA HIS A 49 10.96 -14.03 -10.81
C HIS A 49 11.57 -12.65 -10.52
N GLY A 50 10.85 -11.56 -10.80
CA GLY A 50 11.28 -10.20 -10.47
C GLY A 50 11.21 -9.22 -11.63
N VAL A 51 11.77 -8.04 -11.37
CA VAL A 51 11.81 -6.89 -12.28
C VAL A 51 12.97 -7.04 -13.26
N SER A 52 12.69 -7.00 -14.57
CA SER A 52 13.70 -7.00 -15.61
C SER A 52 13.99 -5.61 -16.17
N ARG A 53 13.01 -4.71 -16.17
CA ARG A 53 13.16 -3.34 -16.65
C ARG A 53 12.09 -2.42 -16.07
N VAL A 54 12.51 -1.20 -15.73
CA VAL A 54 11.61 -0.09 -15.37
C VAL A 54 11.72 0.98 -16.45
N TYR A 55 10.58 1.48 -16.91
CA TYR A 55 10.47 2.63 -17.82
C TYR A 55 9.72 3.76 -17.09
N PRO A 56 10.43 4.79 -16.57
CA PRO A 56 9.79 5.91 -15.93
C PRO A 56 8.89 6.66 -16.91
N ILE A 57 7.78 7.17 -16.44
CA ILE A 57 6.91 8.10 -17.19
C ILE A 57 7.37 9.51 -16.87
N ASP A 58 7.42 10.36 -17.89
CA ASP A 58 7.79 11.78 -17.72
C ASP A 58 6.86 12.44 -16.68
N VAL A 59 7.45 13.23 -15.78
CA VAL A 59 6.73 13.87 -14.67
C VAL A 59 5.59 14.75 -15.17
N ASP A 60 5.79 15.48 -16.27
CA ASP A 60 4.74 16.30 -16.89
C ASP A 60 3.54 15.45 -17.34
N PHE A 61 3.79 14.24 -17.89
CA PHE A 61 2.71 13.35 -18.28
C PHE A 61 2.01 12.72 -17.06
N VAL A 62 2.73 12.48 -15.95
CA VAL A 62 2.12 12.07 -14.70
C VAL A 62 1.23 13.19 -14.15
N ALA A 63 1.66 14.45 -14.26
CA ALA A 63 0.83 15.61 -13.90
C ALA A 63 -0.45 15.69 -14.74
N ASP A 64 -0.37 15.46 -16.06
CA ASP A 64 -1.52 15.41 -16.96
C ASP A 64 -2.52 14.30 -16.57
N GLN A 65 -2.04 13.13 -16.12
CA GLN A 65 -2.90 12.07 -15.59
C GLN A 65 -3.64 12.52 -14.31
N PHE A 66 -2.96 13.22 -13.40
CA PHE A 66 -3.59 13.81 -12.21
C PHE A 66 -4.70 14.79 -12.60
N GLU A 67 -4.43 15.72 -13.51
CA GLU A 67 -5.43 16.68 -13.97
C GLU A 67 -6.65 15.99 -14.60
N SER A 68 -6.42 14.94 -15.39
CA SER A 68 -7.48 14.17 -16.01
C SER A 68 -8.38 13.45 -14.99
N VAL A 69 -7.79 12.85 -13.96
CA VAL A 69 -8.54 12.12 -12.92
C VAL A 69 -9.17 13.09 -11.93
N LEU A 70 -8.35 13.94 -11.29
CA LEU A 70 -8.82 14.84 -10.23
C LEU A 70 -9.67 16.00 -10.76
N GLY A 71 -9.59 16.32 -12.05
CA GLY A 71 -10.43 17.34 -12.71
C GLY A 71 -11.87 16.88 -12.92
N ASP A 72 -12.12 15.57 -12.94
CA ASP A 72 -13.43 14.99 -13.29
C ASP A 72 -14.04 14.16 -12.13
N LEU A 73 -13.21 13.44 -11.37
CA LEU A 73 -13.69 12.46 -10.39
C LEU A 73 -13.47 12.95 -8.94
N PRO A 74 -14.50 12.91 -8.09
CA PRO A 74 -14.37 13.20 -6.67
C PRO A 74 -13.78 11.99 -5.94
N VAL A 75 -12.45 11.92 -5.87
CA VAL A 75 -11.71 10.84 -5.19
C VAL A 75 -11.96 10.90 -3.69
N ASP A 76 -12.35 9.78 -3.08
CA ASP A 76 -12.63 9.65 -1.64
C ASP A 76 -11.39 9.23 -0.84
N ALA A 77 -10.55 8.37 -1.42
CA ALA A 77 -9.29 7.96 -0.81
C ALA A 77 -8.25 7.61 -1.88
N THR A 78 -7.00 7.87 -1.57
CA THR A 78 -5.85 7.65 -2.46
C THR A 78 -4.80 6.78 -1.78
N LYS A 79 -4.15 5.95 -2.57
CA LYS A 79 -2.97 5.22 -2.17
C LYS A 79 -1.82 5.54 -3.11
N SER A 80 -0.63 5.83 -2.59
CA SER A 80 0.60 5.79 -3.37
C SER A 80 1.46 4.58 -3.04
N GLY A 81 2.15 4.05 -4.05
CA GLY A 81 3.15 3.00 -3.91
C GLY A 81 4.49 3.44 -4.50
N MET A 82 5.01 2.74 -5.50
CA MET A 82 6.29 3.07 -6.14
C MET A 82 6.23 4.41 -6.86
N LEU A 83 6.94 5.42 -6.35
CA LEU A 83 7.08 6.74 -6.97
C LEU A 83 8.36 6.88 -7.80
N GLY A 84 9.44 6.16 -7.44
CA GLY A 84 10.67 6.06 -8.22
C GLY A 84 11.65 7.21 -8.00
N SER A 85 11.26 8.45 -8.23
CA SER A 85 12.15 9.62 -8.21
C SER A 85 11.68 10.70 -7.23
N ARG A 86 12.60 11.61 -6.89
CA ARG A 86 12.32 12.80 -6.07
C ARG A 86 11.24 13.69 -6.71
N ASP A 87 11.33 13.94 -8.01
CA ASP A 87 10.39 14.83 -8.72
C ASP A 87 8.95 14.29 -8.65
N LEU A 88 8.79 12.96 -8.74
CA LEU A 88 7.47 12.33 -8.56
C LEU A 88 6.96 12.42 -7.12
N VAL A 89 7.85 12.30 -6.13
CA VAL A 89 7.49 12.53 -4.72
C VAL A 89 6.99 13.96 -4.53
N GLU A 90 7.72 14.95 -5.03
CA GLU A 90 7.35 16.37 -4.92
C GLU A 90 6.02 16.67 -5.65
N LEU A 91 5.81 16.11 -6.84
CA LEU A 91 4.53 16.24 -7.56
C LEU A 91 3.35 15.68 -6.73
N VAL A 92 3.51 14.51 -6.11
CA VAL A 92 2.45 13.92 -5.27
C VAL A 92 2.19 14.75 -4.02
N VAL A 93 3.24 15.29 -3.39
CA VAL A 93 3.13 16.22 -2.24
C VAL A 93 2.31 17.46 -2.62
N ASP A 94 2.58 18.06 -3.79
CA ASP A 94 1.82 19.22 -4.28
C ASP A 94 0.33 18.86 -4.46
N ARG A 95 0.02 17.69 -5.02
CA ARG A 95 -1.37 17.22 -5.18
C ARG A 95 -2.06 16.93 -3.84
N ALA A 96 -1.32 16.40 -2.86
CA ALA A 96 -1.84 16.22 -1.50
C ALA A 96 -2.16 17.57 -0.84
N ALA A 97 -1.29 18.57 -1.01
CA ALA A 97 -1.48 19.91 -0.47
C ALA A 97 -2.72 20.64 -1.07
N GLU A 98 -3.16 20.27 -2.28
CA GLU A 98 -4.42 20.77 -2.87
C GLU A 98 -5.68 20.22 -2.17
N GLY A 99 -5.55 19.20 -1.30
CA GLY A 99 -6.68 18.58 -0.58
C GLY A 99 -7.61 17.75 -1.47
N ARG A 100 -7.15 17.32 -2.65
CA ARG A 100 -7.96 16.61 -3.66
C ARG A 100 -7.78 15.10 -3.65
N LEU A 101 -6.87 14.57 -2.81
CA LEU A 101 -6.57 13.13 -2.74
C LEU A 101 -7.53 12.35 -1.81
N GLY A 102 -8.42 13.04 -1.06
CA GLY A 102 -9.20 12.41 -0.01
C GLY A 102 -8.29 11.89 1.10
N PHE A 103 -8.65 10.77 1.75
CA PHE A 103 -7.76 10.11 2.71
C PHE A 103 -6.55 9.53 2.00
N TYR A 104 -5.35 9.92 2.42
CA TYR A 104 -4.13 9.59 1.70
C TYR A 104 -3.26 8.55 2.43
N THR A 105 -3.18 7.34 1.85
CA THR A 105 -2.32 6.24 2.32
C THR A 105 -1.02 6.20 1.52
N VAL A 106 0.13 6.19 2.19
CA VAL A 106 1.45 6.00 1.58
C VAL A 106 1.98 4.61 1.91
N ASP A 107 2.13 3.76 0.91
CA ASP A 107 2.93 2.54 0.99
C ASP A 107 4.34 2.87 0.51
N PRO A 108 5.32 3.01 1.42
CA PRO A 108 6.64 3.57 1.08
C PRO A 108 7.54 2.53 0.42
N VAL A 109 7.13 2.04 -0.77
CA VAL A 109 7.79 0.97 -1.49
C VAL A 109 9.17 1.43 -1.96
N MET A 110 10.23 0.91 -1.34
CA MET A 110 11.61 1.23 -1.66
C MET A 110 12.33 0.11 -2.40
N ILE A 111 11.96 -1.14 -2.12
CA ILE A 111 12.59 -2.35 -2.66
C ILE A 111 11.49 -3.33 -3.07
N ALA A 112 11.60 -3.90 -4.28
CA ALA A 112 10.71 -4.97 -4.71
C ALA A 112 10.96 -6.26 -3.91
N THR A 113 9.98 -7.17 -3.86
CA THR A 113 10.14 -8.51 -3.24
C THR A 113 11.34 -9.28 -3.82
N SER A 114 11.70 -9.03 -5.07
CA SER A 114 12.90 -9.59 -5.73
C SER A 114 14.22 -8.94 -5.31
N GLY A 115 14.23 -7.96 -4.40
CA GLY A 115 15.42 -7.21 -3.98
C GLY A 115 15.82 -6.06 -4.92
N HIS A 116 15.08 -5.83 -6.01
CA HIS A 116 15.37 -4.71 -6.91
C HIS A 116 14.99 -3.38 -6.25
N ARG A 117 15.94 -2.42 -6.23
CA ARG A 117 15.69 -1.07 -5.69
C ARG A 117 14.74 -0.31 -6.61
N LEU A 118 13.64 0.20 -6.06
CA LEU A 118 12.57 0.90 -6.78
C LEU A 118 12.54 2.41 -6.52
N LEU A 119 13.27 2.88 -5.50
CA LEU A 119 13.35 4.28 -5.13
C LEU A 119 14.81 4.74 -5.21
N GLU A 120 15.06 5.88 -5.84
CA GLU A 120 16.37 6.53 -5.91
C GLU A 120 16.82 7.01 -4.52
N THR A 121 18.15 7.14 -4.30
CA THR A 121 18.68 7.43 -2.97
C THR A 121 18.24 8.81 -2.46
N ASP A 122 18.22 9.81 -3.32
CA ASP A 122 17.79 11.19 -3.00
C ASP A 122 16.28 11.30 -2.82
N ALA A 123 15.50 10.37 -3.40
CA ALA A 123 14.06 10.30 -3.20
C ALA A 123 13.69 9.79 -1.79
N VAL A 124 14.55 9.02 -1.11
CA VAL A 124 14.30 8.60 0.28
C VAL A 124 14.20 9.82 1.20
N ASP A 125 15.07 10.80 1.04
CA ASP A 125 15.02 12.03 1.85
C ASP A 125 13.77 12.86 1.54
N ALA A 126 13.33 12.90 0.27
CA ALA A 126 12.08 13.57 -0.11
C ALA A 126 10.87 12.85 0.52
N VAL A 127 10.86 11.52 0.56
CA VAL A 127 9.82 10.75 1.27
C VAL A 127 9.81 11.13 2.75
N ARG A 128 10.96 11.08 3.44
CA ARG A 128 11.08 11.39 4.87
C ARG A 128 10.62 12.81 5.22
N THR A 129 10.94 13.79 4.38
CA THR A 129 10.80 15.22 4.72
C THR A 129 9.56 15.87 4.14
N HIS A 130 9.06 15.38 3.00
CA HIS A 130 7.96 16.00 2.29
C HIS A 130 6.72 15.10 2.20
N LEU A 131 6.90 13.78 1.95
CA LEU A 131 5.77 12.90 1.73
C LEU A 131 5.11 12.42 3.03
N LEU A 132 5.92 12.02 4.04
CA LEU A 132 5.36 11.55 5.31
C LEU A 132 4.46 12.59 5.99
N PRO A 133 4.82 13.91 6.04
CA PRO A 133 3.99 14.91 6.70
C PRO A 133 2.61 15.15 6.06
N VAL A 134 2.41 14.76 4.80
CA VAL A 134 1.14 14.96 4.09
C VAL A 134 0.29 13.68 4.02
N ALA A 135 0.77 12.58 4.59
CA ALA A 135 0.06 11.30 4.62
C ALA A 135 -0.89 11.20 5.82
N ASP A 136 -2.12 10.74 5.60
CA ASP A 136 -3.01 10.36 6.69
C ASP A 136 -2.61 9.02 7.32
N LEU A 137 -2.07 8.10 6.51
CA LEU A 137 -1.55 6.81 6.94
C LEU A 137 -0.29 6.44 6.15
N ILE A 138 0.72 5.91 6.83
CA ILE A 138 1.85 5.23 6.19
C ILE A 138 1.86 3.76 6.58
N THR A 139 2.29 2.87 5.65
CA THR A 139 2.26 1.42 5.85
C THR A 139 3.64 0.75 5.65
N PRO A 140 4.70 1.17 6.37
CA PRO A 140 6.02 0.58 6.19
C PRO A 140 6.11 -0.84 6.74
N ASN A 141 6.96 -1.68 6.12
CA ASN A 141 7.47 -2.89 6.73
C ASN A 141 8.67 -2.59 7.66
N LEU A 142 9.24 -3.60 8.34
CA LEU A 142 10.32 -3.39 9.30
C LEU A 142 11.57 -2.73 8.68
N PRO A 143 12.11 -3.20 7.52
CA PRO A 143 13.21 -2.53 6.84
C PRO A 143 12.89 -1.09 6.41
N GLU A 144 11.70 -0.86 5.86
CA GLU A 144 11.25 0.47 5.43
C GLU A 144 11.11 1.43 6.61
N ALA A 145 10.55 0.96 7.74
CA ALA A 145 10.41 1.77 8.95
C ALA A 145 11.76 2.21 9.49
N ALA A 146 12.72 1.29 9.58
CA ALA A 146 14.08 1.59 10.00
C ALA A 146 14.70 2.67 9.09
N LEU A 147 14.66 2.44 7.78
CA LEU A 147 15.19 3.39 6.81
C LEU A 147 14.49 4.76 6.86
N LEU A 148 13.17 4.80 7.07
CA LEU A 148 12.43 6.06 7.20
C LEU A 148 12.79 6.85 8.48
N ILE A 149 13.24 6.18 9.54
CA ILE A 149 13.72 6.84 10.75
C ILE A 149 15.13 7.41 10.54
N SER A 150 16.09 6.59 10.15
CA SER A 150 17.44 7.02 9.78
C SER A 150 18.20 5.92 9.03
N ASP A 151 19.33 6.27 8.39
CA ASP A 151 20.13 5.30 7.63
C ASP A 151 20.82 4.25 8.52
N ASP A 152 21.02 4.56 9.81
CA ASP A 152 21.68 3.69 10.80
C ASP A 152 20.69 3.03 11.77
N GLU A 153 19.39 3.22 11.57
CA GLU A 153 18.37 2.61 12.43
C GLU A 153 18.29 1.10 12.21
N PRO A 154 18.40 0.27 13.25
CA PRO A 154 18.19 -1.17 13.11
C PRO A 154 16.71 -1.51 12.92
N GLU A 155 16.43 -2.59 12.20
CA GLU A 155 15.08 -3.16 12.13
C GLU A 155 14.61 -3.61 13.51
N ALA A 156 13.34 -3.38 13.82
CA ALA A 156 12.73 -3.83 15.07
C ALA A 156 12.73 -5.36 15.15
N GLN A 157 13.22 -5.90 16.26
CA GLN A 157 13.27 -7.34 16.51
C GLN A 157 12.25 -7.80 17.55
N THR A 158 11.51 -6.88 18.16
CA THR A 158 10.51 -7.16 19.19
C THR A 158 9.28 -6.27 18.99
N THR A 159 8.12 -6.71 19.46
CA THR A 159 6.89 -5.91 19.42
C THR A 159 7.06 -4.56 20.12
N GLU A 160 7.83 -4.49 21.20
CA GLU A 160 8.11 -3.22 21.88
C GLU A 160 8.95 -2.27 21.02
N ALA A 161 9.97 -2.79 20.33
CA ALA A 161 10.76 -2.00 19.37
C ALA A 161 9.89 -1.52 18.18
N MET A 162 8.94 -2.35 17.72
CA MET A 162 7.98 -1.95 16.68
C MET A 162 7.09 -0.79 17.16
N ARG A 163 6.57 -0.86 18.40
CA ARG A 163 5.79 0.25 18.98
C ARG A 163 6.61 1.54 19.08
N ASP A 164 7.88 1.44 19.48
CA ASP A 164 8.79 2.59 19.54
C ASP A 164 9.03 3.19 18.16
N GLN A 165 9.37 2.37 17.17
CA GLN A 165 9.58 2.84 15.79
C GLN A 165 8.31 3.46 15.19
N ALA A 166 7.13 2.88 15.43
CA ALA A 166 5.88 3.45 14.97
C ALA A 166 5.62 4.85 15.56
N ARG A 167 5.90 5.07 16.86
CA ARG A 167 5.79 6.39 17.50
C ARG A 167 6.78 7.39 16.93
N ARG A 168 8.04 6.99 16.73
CA ARG A 168 9.07 7.86 16.13
C ARG A 168 8.76 8.24 14.69
N LEU A 169 8.10 7.36 13.94
CA LEU A 169 7.59 7.68 12.61
C LEU A 169 6.42 8.68 12.65
N LEU A 170 5.54 8.62 13.66
CA LEU A 170 4.50 9.65 13.87
C LEU A 170 5.11 11.04 14.09
N GLU A 171 6.28 11.15 14.75
CA GLU A 171 6.99 12.42 14.94
C GLU A 171 7.47 13.04 13.60
N ARG A 172 7.47 12.26 12.51
CA ARG A 172 7.75 12.74 11.14
C ARG A 172 6.54 13.38 10.46
N GLY A 173 5.36 13.38 11.11
CA GLY A 173 4.19 14.14 10.70
C GLY A 173 3.00 13.39 10.12
N PRO A 174 3.04 12.08 9.77
CA PRO A 174 1.86 11.39 9.28
C PRO A 174 0.77 11.30 10.36
N GLY A 175 -0.50 11.22 9.96
CA GLY A 175 -1.62 11.06 10.87
C GLY A 175 -1.65 9.71 11.58
N ALA A 176 -1.16 8.65 10.92
CA ALA A 176 -1.08 7.31 11.46
C ALA A 176 0.06 6.50 10.82
N VAL A 177 0.51 5.46 11.52
CA VAL A 177 1.54 4.49 11.07
C VAL A 177 1.03 3.08 11.29
N LEU A 178 0.93 2.28 10.23
CA LEU A 178 0.77 0.83 10.32
C LEU A 178 2.13 0.18 10.06
N LEU A 179 2.86 -0.19 11.11
CA LEU A 179 4.12 -0.90 11.00
C LEU A 179 3.86 -2.40 10.83
N LYS A 180 4.21 -2.94 9.64
CA LYS A 180 3.94 -4.33 9.25
C LYS A 180 5.01 -5.28 9.79
N GLY A 181 4.60 -6.29 10.59
CA GLY A 181 5.51 -7.29 11.19
C GLY A 181 5.78 -8.52 10.32
N GLY A 182 5.25 -8.58 9.10
CA GLY A 182 5.32 -9.77 8.24
C GLY A 182 6.73 -10.27 7.87
N HIS A 183 7.77 -9.49 8.11
CA HIS A 183 9.17 -9.85 7.86
C HIS A 183 9.84 -10.58 9.04
N GLY A 184 9.15 -10.75 10.18
CA GLY A 184 9.63 -11.57 11.29
C GLY A 184 9.64 -13.08 10.96
N SER A 185 10.17 -13.89 11.87
CA SER A 185 10.31 -15.35 11.71
C SER A 185 9.33 -16.16 12.55
N ASP A 186 8.47 -15.51 13.33
CA ASP A 186 7.54 -16.16 14.24
C ASP A 186 6.33 -16.76 13.51
N ASP A 187 5.65 -17.73 14.16
CA ASP A 187 4.43 -18.37 13.62
C ASP A 187 3.23 -17.39 13.55
N GLU A 188 3.31 -16.30 14.31
CA GLU A 188 2.35 -15.21 14.29
C GLU A 188 2.96 -13.96 13.67
N VAL A 189 2.14 -13.19 12.98
CA VAL A 189 2.46 -11.85 12.47
C VAL A 189 1.77 -10.84 13.37
N ILE A 190 2.52 -9.85 13.83
CA ILE A 190 1.99 -8.73 14.62
C ILE A 190 2.20 -7.44 13.83
N ASP A 191 1.12 -6.73 13.55
CA ASP A 191 1.15 -5.40 12.95
C ASP A 191 0.74 -4.36 13.98
N ILE A 192 1.42 -3.21 14.00
CA ILE A 192 1.21 -2.13 14.97
C ILE A 192 0.62 -0.92 14.26
N LEU A 193 -0.61 -0.54 14.60
CA LEU A 193 -1.21 0.73 14.23
C LEU A 193 -1.02 1.73 15.36
N ALA A 194 -0.29 2.81 15.11
CA ALA A 194 -0.15 3.95 15.98
C ALA A 194 -0.77 5.19 15.32
N THR A 195 -1.52 6.01 16.05
CA THR A 195 -2.21 7.19 15.54
C THR A 195 -1.79 8.46 16.29
N ALA A 196 -1.91 9.62 15.65
CA ALA A 196 -1.43 10.89 16.18
C ALA A 196 -2.15 11.33 17.48
N ASP A 197 -3.35 10.79 17.77
CA ASP A 197 -4.06 10.98 19.04
C ASP A 197 -3.51 10.12 20.19
N GLY A 198 -2.44 9.33 19.93
CA GLY A 198 -1.73 8.51 20.92
C GLY A 198 -2.28 7.10 21.10
N GLN A 199 -3.28 6.66 20.31
CA GLN A 199 -3.75 5.28 20.37
C GLN A 199 -2.72 4.35 19.71
N VAL A 200 -2.60 3.13 20.26
CA VAL A 200 -1.80 2.05 19.68
C VAL A 200 -2.63 0.77 19.71
N ARG A 201 -2.83 0.17 18.54
CA ARG A 201 -3.51 -1.13 18.37
C ARG A 201 -2.57 -2.15 17.79
N GLU A 202 -2.71 -3.39 18.26
CA GLU A 202 -1.99 -4.55 17.75
C GLU A 202 -2.96 -5.46 17.03
N PHE A 203 -2.55 -5.91 15.85
CA PHE A 203 -3.27 -6.91 15.08
C PHE A 203 -2.39 -8.15 14.99
N THR A 204 -2.88 -9.27 15.52
CA THR A 204 -2.15 -10.54 15.50
C THR A 204 -2.91 -11.52 14.62
N HIS A 205 -2.21 -12.18 13.72
CA HIS A 205 -2.77 -13.19 12.83
C HIS A 205 -1.75 -14.30 12.54
N PRO A 206 -2.20 -15.52 12.26
CA PRO A 206 -1.30 -16.62 11.91
C PRO A 206 -0.51 -16.31 10.64
N ARG A 207 0.75 -16.71 10.60
CA ARG A 207 1.57 -16.65 9.40
C ARG A 207 1.12 -17.70 8.39
N VAL A 208 0.82 -17.28 7.19
CA VAL A 208 0.57 -18.20 6.06
C VAL A 208 1.91 -18.57 5.43
N THR A 209 2.27 -19.84 5.48
CA THR A 209 3.50 -20.35 4.87
C THR A 209 3.28 -20.56 3.37
N THR A 210 3.82 -19.67 2.54
CA THR A 210 3.70 -19.74 1.07
C THR A 210 4.82 -18.96 0.39
N MET A 211 5.13 -19.30 -0.86
CA MET A 211 5.97 -18.51 -1.76
C MET A 211 5.16 -17.42 -2.51
N ASN A 212 3.83 -17.47 -2.45
CA ASN A 212 2.92 -16.55 -3.14
C ASN A 212 2.66 -15.29 -2.30
N THR A 213 3.72 -14.51 -2.08
CA THR A 213 3.71 -13.29 -1.27
C THR A 213 3.89 -12.02 -2.10
N HIS A 214 3.99 -12.15 -3.43
CA HIS A 214 4.19 -11.01 -4.30
C HIS A 214 3.00 -10.04 -4.24
N GLY A 215 3.28 -8.78 -3.95
CA GLY A 215 2.29 -7.70 -3.86
C GLY A 215 1.46 -7.68 -2.58
N THR A 216 1.81 -8.42 -1.52
CA THR A 216 1.11 -8.37 -0.22
C THR A 216 1.02 -6.95 0.34
N GLY A 217 2.12 -6.17 0.29
CA GLY A 217 2.13 -4.77 0.74
C GLY A 217 1.18 -3.90 -0.07
N CYS A 218 1.26 -3.96 -1.41
CA CYS A 218 0.35 -3.23 -2.30
C CYS A 218 -1.11 -3.63 -2.05
N THR A 219 -1.40 -4.93 -1.89
CA THR A 219 -2.74 -5.42 -1.61
C THR A 219 -3.28 -4.90 -0.29
N LEU A 220 -2.46 -4.92 0.78
CA LEU A 220 -2.87 -4.42 2.09
C LEU A 220 -3.15 -2.92 2.06
N SER A 221 -2.22 -2.11 1.55
CA SER A 221 -2.40 -0.66 1.49
C SER A 221 -3.59 -0.26 0.61
N ALA A 222 -3.82 -0.96 -0.51
CA ALA A 222 -5.01 -0.75 -1.35
C ALA A 222 -6.30 -1.17 -0.64
N ALA A 223 -6.30 -2.30 0.09
CA ALA A 223 -7.46 -2.74 0.85
C ALA A 223 -7.82 -1.74 1.96
N ILE A 224 -6.84 -1.25 2.72
CA ILE A 224 -7.07 -0.21 3.75
C ILE A 224 -7.68 1.05 3.10
N THR A 225 -7.10 1.51 1.98
CA THR A 225 -7.60 2.69 1.25
C THR A 225 -9.05 2.51 0.79
N ALA A 226 -9.40 1.32 0.28
CA ALA A 226 -10.77 1.01 -0.10
C ALA A 226 -11.72 0.96 1.09
N GLU A 227 -11.33 0.32 2.20
CA GLU A 227 -12.12 0.27 3.43
C GLU A 227 -12.38 1.66 3.99
N VAL A 228 -11.34 2.51 4.04
CA VAL A 228 -11.49 3.93 4.47
C VAL A 228 -12.46 4.67 3.55
N ALA A 229 -12.39 4.49 2.24
CA ALA A 229 -13.33 5.12 1.30
C ALA A 229 -14.77 4.65 1.52
N VAL A 230 -14.99 3.35 1.80
CA VAL A 230 -16.32 2.79 2.09
C VAL A 230 -16.86 3.33 3.41
N LEU A 231 -16.09 3.23 4.49
CA LEU A 231 -16.49 3.71 5.82
C LEU A 231 -16.67 5.23 5.85
N GLY A 232 -15.85 5.98 5.10
CA GLY A 232 -15.97 7.44 4.98
C GLY A 232 -17.27 7.92 4.32
N HIS A 233 -17.95 7.07 3.54
CA HIS A 233 -19.30 7.37 3.04
C HIS A 233 -20.39 7.21 4.11
N GLU A 234 -20.12 6.50 5.19
CA GLU A 234 -21.02 6.25 6.30
C GLU A 234 -20.76 7.18 7.49
N HIS A 235 -19.55 7.74 7.57
CA HIS A 235 -19.06 8.58 8.66
C HIS A 235 -18.60 9.96 8.16
N THR A 236 -18.66 10.97 9.03
CA THR A 236 -18.26 12.34 8.68
C THR A 236 -16.75 12.57 8.80
N GLU A 237 -16.06 11.77 9.61
CA GLU A 237 -14.61 11.87 9.86
C GLU A 237 -14.01 10.47 10.04
N ILE A 238 -12.79 10.28 9.59
CA ILE A 238 -12.02 9.04 9.78
C ILE A 238 -11.14 9.21 11.03
N GLY A 239 -11.72 8.94 12.20
CA GLY A 239 -10.98 8.88 13.45
C GLY A 239 -10.25 7.55 13.65
N SER A 240 -9.46 7.45 14.73
CA SER A 240 -8.63 6.27 15.06
C SER A 240 -9.41 4.96 15.15
N ASP A 241 -10.67 5.00 15.59
CA ASP A 241 -11.52 3.82 15.69
C ASP A 241 -11.92 3.29 14.31
N ILE A 242 -12.36 4.16 13.41
CA ILE A 242 -12.72 3.81 12.03
C ILE A 242 -11.50 3.36 11.26
N LEU A 243 -10.36 4.04 11.43
CA LEU A 243 -9.11 3.60 10.82
C LEU A 243 -8.68 2.22 11.32
N GLY A 244 -8.83 1.95 12.62
CA GLY A 244 -8.57 0.64 13.20
C GLY A 244 -9.49 -0.45 12.64
N GLU A 245 -10.77 -0.14 12.38
CA GLU A 245 -11.71 -1.04 11.71
C GLU A 245 -11.28 -1.31 10.25
N ALA A 246 -10.94 -0.26 9.49
CA ALA A 246 -10.47 -0.37 8.11
C ALA A 246 -9.21 -1.25 8.01
N VAL A 247 -8.25 -1.06 8.91
CA VAL A 247 -7.03 -1.88 8.99
C VAL A 247 -7.36 -3.35 9.31
N GLY A 248 -8.23 -3.60 10.30
CA GLY A 248 -8.66 -4.95 10.64
C GLY A 248 -9.32 -5.69 9.47
N ASN A 249 -10.27 -5.04 8.79
CA ASN A 249 -10.95 -5.60 7.61
C ASN A 249 -9.96 -5.90 6.47
N ALA A 250 -8.98 -5.03 6.25
CA ALA A 250 -7.98 -5.21 5.21
C ALA A 250 -7.00 -6.36 5.54
N LEU A 251 -6.59 -6.51 6.79
CA LEU A 251 -5.74 -7.63 7.25
C LEU A 251 -6.48 -8.97 7.12
N ASP A 252 -7.75 -9.04 7.49
CA ASP A 252 -8.59 -10.22 7.30
C ASP A 252 -8.74 -10.60 5.82
N TYR A 253 -8.93 -9.61 4.95
CA TYR A 253 -8.95 -9.83 3.50
C TYR A 253 -7.62 -10.38 3.00
N LEU A 254 -6.50 -9.78 3.39
CA LEU A 254 -5.16 -10.23 2.99
C LEU A 254 -4.88 -11.65 3.47
N ALA A 255 -5.24 -11.99 4.70
CA ALA A 255 -5.05 -13.34 5.25
C ALA A 255 -5.81 -14.40 4.44
N ARG A 256 -7.06 -14.10 4.04
CA ARG A 256 -7.83 -15.00 3.14
C ARG A 256 -7.23 -15.07 1.75
N ALA A 257 -6.76 -13.95 1.20
CA ALA A 257 -6.13 -13.90 -0.12
C ALA A 257 -4.82 -14.69 -0.17
N LEU A 258 -4.00 -14.63 0.88
CA LEU A 258 -2.78 -15.42 1.04
C LEU A 258 -3.12 -16.92 1.18
N THR A 259 -4.09 -17.27 2.02
CA THR A 259 -4.50 -18.66 2.26
C THR A 259 -5.04 -19.29 0.97
N SER A 260 -5.89 -18.57 0.22
CA SER A 260 -6.46 -19.05 -1.05
C SER A 260 -5.39 -19.31 -2.12
N ALA A 261 -4.36 -18.46 -2.17
CA ALA A 261 -3.28 -18.58 -3.15
C ALA A 261 -2.12 -19.46 -2.69
N ALA A 262 -2.16 -20.01 -1.46
CA ALA A 262 -0.98 -20.63 -0.83
C ALA A 262 -0.30 -21.69 -1.70
N ASP A 263 -1.08 -22.51 -2.38
CA ASP A 263 -0.61 -23.63 -3.22
C ASP A 263 -0.61 -23.32 -4.74
N TRP A 264 -0.82 -22.08 -5.15
CA TRP A 264 -0.84 -21.73 -6.57
C TRP A 264 0.55 -21.90 -7.22
N GLN A 265 0.56 -22.48 -8.40
CA GLN A 265 1.74 -22.64 -9.25
C GLN A 265 1.47 -21.96 -10.60
N LEU A 266 1.69 -20.66 -10.65
CA LEU A 266 1.37 -19.83 -11.82
C LEU A 266 2.56 -19.70 -12.80
N SER A 267 3.79 -19.99 -12.35
CA SER A 267 4.98 -19.87 -13.17
C SER A 267 5.20 -21.10 -14.03
N LEU A 268 5.66 -20.89 -15.28
CA LEU A 268 6.17 -21.97 -16.13
C LEU A 268 7.46 -22.60 -15.55
N ASN A 269 8.19 -21.84 -14.72
CA ASN A 269 9.40 -22.27 -14.01
C ASN A 269 9.18 -22.04 -12.51
N PRO A 270 8.60 -23.00 -11.77
CA PRO A 270 8.19 -22.78 -10.37
C PRO A 270 9.34 -22.51 -9.39
N GLU A 271 10.55 -23.02 -9.68
CA GLU A 271 11.71 -22.84 -8.81
C GLU A 271 12.10 -21.36 -8.68
N GLY A 272 12.07 -20.83 -7.45
CA GLY A 272 12.37 -19.43 -7.14
C GLY A 272 11.31 -18.43 -7.60
N ALA A 273 10.14 -18.89 -8.05
CA ALA A 273 9.04 -18.00 -8.41
C ALA A 273 8.27 -17.52 -7.17
N HIS A 274 7.93 -16.22 -7.13
CA HIS A 274 7.07 -15.61 -6.14
C HIS A 274 5.74 -15.24 -6.80
N GLY A 275 4.70 -16.05 -6.56
CA GLY A 275 3.36 -15.81 -7.10
C GLY A 275 2.62 -14.71 -6.33
N PRO A 276 1.53 -14.18 -6.91
CA PRO A 276 0.67 -13.20 -6.26
C PRO A 276 -0.28 -13.86 -5.26
N VAL A 277 -0.90 -13.01 -4.42
CA VAL A 277 -2.06 -13.39 -3.61
C VAL A 277 -3.33 -13.49 -4.46
N ASP A 278 -4.38 -14.15 -3.94
CA ASP A 278 -5.69 -14.21 -4.60
C ASP A 278 -6.51 -12.94 -4.32
N HIS A 279 -6.35 -11.92 -5.16
CA HIS A 279 -7.12 -10.69 -5.04
C HIS A 279 -8.65 -10.89 -5.23
N GLN A 280 -9.09 -12.06 -5.72
CA GLN A 280 -10.50 -12.32 -6.05
C GLN A 280 -11.22 -13.11 -4.95
N VAL A 281 -10.58 -13.38 -3.82
CA VAL A 281 -11.08 -14.23 -2.74
C VAL A 281 -12.49 -13.84 -2.26
N ASP A 282 -12.85 -12.55 -2.31
CA ASP A 282 -14.17 -12.04 -1.93
C ASP A 282 -15.11 -11.80 -3.12
N ILE A 283 -14.66 -12.06 -4.35
CA ILE A 283 -15.49 -11.91 -5.55
C ILE A 283 -16.28 -13.21 -5.75
N VAL A 284 -17.58 -13.15 -5.46
CA VAL A 284 -18.48 -14.28 -5.71
C VAL A 284 -18.59 -14.50 -7.22
N SER A 285 -18.11 -15.65 -7.70
CA SER A 285 -18.27 -16.02 -9.10
C SER A 285 -19.76 -16.25 -9.38
N GLY A 286 -20.42 -15.28 -10.01
CA GLY A 286 -21.78 -15.43 -10.52
C GLY A 286 -21.87 -16.26 -11.81
N ARG A 287 -20.88 -17.13 -12.10
CA ARG A 287 -20.97 -18.07 -13.21
C ARG A 287 -21.96 -19.16 -12.82
N PRO A 288 -23.09 -19.34 -13.55
CA PRO A 288 -23.89 -20.53 -13.38
C PRO A 288 -23.01 -21.76 -13.65
N ALA A 289 -23.20 -22.78 -12.82
CA ALA A 289 -22.49 -24.06 -12.93
C ALA A 289 -22.79 -24.73 -14.28
#